data_108a36bbb48561c2e4f048d919bd254a
#
_entry.id   108a36bbb48561c2e4f048d919bd254a
#
_cell.length_a   1.000
_cell.length_b   1.000
_cell.length_c   1.000
_cell.angle_alpha   90.00
_cell.angle_beta   90.00
_cell.angle_gamma   90.00
#
_symmetry.space_group_name_H-M   'P 1'
#
loop_
_entity.id
_entity.type
_entity.pdbx_description
1 polymer ?
#
loop_
_entity_poly.entity_id
_entity_poly.type
_entity_poly.pdbx_seq_one_letter_code
_entity_poly.pdbx_strand_id
1 'polypeptide(L)'
;MRLVGRFGLVCAKLASAGFLVTGAAACAGVAAAPATVPHSSAAPAITAPAGGSLNGQPAFVTAGQAVDNAGPTAGRRATASSRTATPAATVSGGTVPQAGNPDGHAAVPAAGLAVDTSHPDHVIGDGSPARCSSAAVVQAIAEGGIITFDCGPSPVTITMTATAKIVNTSHQVVLDGGGKVTLSGGGDIRILYMNTCDPAQTYTTSDCWEQQWPQLVVQNMTFTDAYSATMESKTASYGGGAIFDEGGQLKVVNSVFTGDQCYASGPDLGGGAIRATGMDMQVPVYITNDTFTGNSCSNGAALSGLYANFAVYNSLMADNKAIGSGANPAASGTAGGGSGGAIYTDGNGYNLLVDGSVMSGNTAREGGGAIFFVVDADGGTLTIDDSTLSGNPSGAFQNAPGIFDEVNSVVTQPVEAGSAVS
;
A
#
# COMPACT_ATOMS: atom_id res chain seq x y z
N MET A 1 -24.39 5.28 16.81
CA MET A 1 -24.46 5.51 18.26
C MET A 1 -24.17 4.20 18.96
N ARG A 2 -22.92 3.95 19.19
CA ARG A 2 -22.28 3.01 20.13
C ARG A 2 -20.82 2.83 19.69
N LEU A 3 -20.00 3.78 20.07
CA LEU A 3 -18.57 3.80 19.69
C LEU A 3 -17.72 4.21 20.91
N VAL A 4 -17.97 3.64 22.07
CA VAL A 4 -17.18 3.92 23.29
C VAL A 4 -16.63 2.63 23.92
N GLY A 5 -16.79 1.48 23.28
CA GLY A 5 -16.58 0.20 23.94
C GLY A 5 -15.30 -0.59 23.60
N ARG A 6 -14.53 -0.25 22.57
CA ARG A 6 -13.48 -1.18 22.08
C ARG A 6 -12.03 -0.81 22.41
N PHE A 7 -11.68 0.44 22.60
CA PHE A 7 -10.34 0.77 23.10
C PHE A 7 -10.02 0.18 24.49
N GLY A 8 -11.05 -0.06 25.31
CA GLY A 8 -10.90 -0.72 26.59
C GLY A 8 -10.65 -2.24 26.51
N LEU A 9 -11.00 -2.87 25.40
CA LEU A 9 -10.89 -4.33 25.28
C LEU A 9 -9.48 -4.79 24.90
N VAL A 10 -8.76 -4.02 24.11
CA VAL A 10 -7.35 -4.30 23.77
C VAL A 10 -6.45 -4.23 25.01
N CYS A 11 -6.64 -3.23 25.86
CA CYS A 11 -5.95 -3.14 27.14
C CYS A 11 -6.29 -4.28 28.10
N ALA A 12 -7.53 -4.79 28.09
CA ALA A 12 -7.95 -5.88 28.98
C ALA A 12 -7.41 -7.26 28.54
N LYS A 13 -7.24 -7.48 27.24
CA LYS A 13 -6.68 -8.74 26.72
C LYS A 13 -5.15 -8.82 26.88
N LEU A 14 -4.45 -7.68 26.84
CA LEU A 14 -3.01 -7.64 27.12
C LEU A 14 -2.70 -7.85 28.62
N ALA A 15 -3.64 -7.50 29.53
CA ALA A 15 -3.48 -7.76 30.97
C ALA A 15 -3.59 -9.26 31.36
N SER A 16 -4.12 -10.11 30.50
CA SER A 16 -4.18 -11.56 30.73
C SER A 16 -2.87 -12.31 30.44
N ALA A 17 -1.87 -11.65 29.93
CA ALA A 17 -0.53 -12.24 29.70
C ALA A 17 0.47 -11.92 30.83
N GLY A 18 0.04 -11.97 32.06
CA GLY A 18 0.94 -12.22 33.20
C GLY A 18 1.66 -11.04 33.83
N PHE A 19 1.00 -9.92 34.17
CA PHE A 19 1.49 -8.95 35.13
C PHE A 19 0.43 -8.64 36.19
N LEU A 20 0.68 -9.08 37.41
CA LEU A 20 -0.12 -8.70 38.59
C LEU A 20 0.24 -7.28 39.04
N VAL A 21 -0.68 -6.35 38.92
CA VAL A 21 -0.65 -5.09 39.67
C VAL A 21 -1.98 -4.95 40.44
N THR A 22 -1.85 -4.94 41.74
CA THR A 22 -2.96 -4.78 42.69
C THR A 22 -3.40 -3.31 42.75
N GLY A 23 -4.66 -3.03 42.44
CA GLY A 23 -5.28 -1.74 42.67
C GLY A 23 -6.79 -1.79 42.50
N ALA A 24 -7.51 -1.83 43.61
CA ALA A 24 -8.97 -1.87 43.63
C ALA A 24 -9.58 -0.50 43.38
N ALA A 25 -10.50 -0.39 42.43
CA ALA A 25 -11.47 0.71 42.37
C ALA A 25 -12.86 0.15 42.03
N ALA A 26 -13.81 0.45 42.89
CA ALA A 26 -15.19 -0.01 42.81
C ALA A 26 -16.00 0.85 41.82
N CYS A 27 -16.76 0.21 40.94
CA CYS A 27 -17.78 0.86 40.12
C CYS A 27 -19.17 0.40 40.56
N ALA A 28 -20.00 1.35 40.96
CA ALA A 28 -21.41 1.14 41.28
C ALA A 28 -22.28 1.09 40.02
N GLY A 29 -23.09 0.05 39.88
CA GLY A 29 -23.99 -0.13 38.75
C GLY A 29 -25.32 0.61 38.94
N VAL A 30 -25.86 1.13 37.85
CA VAL A 30 -27.26 1.59 37.75
C VAL A 30 -27.95 0.79 36.66
N ALA A 31 -29.00 0.08 37.01
CA ALA A 31 -29.85 -0.71 36.11
C ALA A 31 -30.89 0.18 35.43
N ALA A 32 -31.09 0.05 34.12
CA ALA A 32 -32.21 0.65 33.40
C ALA A 32 -33.03 -0.44 32.69
N ALA A 33 -34.36 -0.27 32.75
CA ALA A 33 -35.39 -1.19 32.26
C ALA A 33 -35.59 -1.13 30.72
N PRO A 34 -36.20 -2.16 30.07
CA PRO A 34 -36.33 -2.23 28.63
C PRO A 34 -37.51 -1.42 28.08
N ALA A 35 -37.28 -0.71 26.97
CA ALA A 35 -38.33 -0.02 26.22
C ALA A 35 -38.64 -0.79 24.92
N THR A 36 -39.95 -0.98 24.66
CA THR A 36 -40.55 -1.61 23.48
C THR A 36 -40.47 -0.70 22.25
N VAL A 37 -40.13 -1.27 21.09
CA VAL A 37 -40.01 -0.60 19.78
C VAL A 37 -41.22 -0.92 18.91
N PRO A 38 -41.92 0.06 18.29
CA PRO A 38 -42.87 -0.22 17.21
C PRO A 38 -42.17 -0.25 15.83
N HIS A 39 -42.57 -1.22 15.02
CA HIS A 39 -42.14 -1.29 13.61
C HIS A 39 -42.84 -0.24 12.76
N SER A 40 -42.05 0.53 11.98
CA SER A 40 -42.55 1.29 10.86
C SER A 40 -41.58 1.15 9.69
N SER A 41 -42.10 0.68 8.57
CA SER A 41 -41.43 0.47 7.32
C SER A 41 -41.37 1.78 6.51
N ALA A 42 -40.20 2.37 6.34
CA ALA A 42 -39.83 3.25 5.23
C ALA A 42 -38.33 3.37 5.20
N ALA A 43 -37.71 3.01 4.10
CA ALA A 43 -36.29 3.19 3.89
C ALA A 43 -35.94 4.68 3.83
N PRO A 44 -34.99 5.16 4.62
CA PRO A 44 -34.49 6.51 4.47
C PRO A 44 -33.46 6.61 3.33
N ALA A 45 -33.59 7.67 2.54
CA ALA A 45 -32.57 8.09 1.61
C ALA A 45 -31.26 8.35 2.36
N ILE A 46 -30.18 7.71 1.91
CA ILE A 46 -28.85 7.89 2.46
C ILE A 46 -28.33 9.24 1.95
N THR A 47 -28.42 10.25 2.78
CA THR A 47 -27.60 11.46 2.61
C THR A 47 -26.21 11.13 3.14
N ALA A 48 -25.20 11.27 2.30
CA ALA A 48 -23.81 11.12 2.67
C ALA A 48 -23.48 11.98 3.90
N PRO A 49 -22.86 11.44 4.95
CA PRO A 49 -22.48 12.23 6.11
C PRO A 49 -21.32 13.14 5.74
N ALA A 50 -21.48 14.42 5.99
CA ALA A 50 -20.37 15.36 5.99
C ALA A 50 -19.38 14.95 7.09
N GLY A 51 -18.15 14.61 6.69
CA GLY A 51 -16.96 14.51 7.51
C GLY A 51 -17.15 13.92 8.91
N GLY A 52 -17.17 12.61 9.02
CA GLY A 52 -17.09 11.90 10.29
C GLY A 52 -15.85 11.02 10.33
N SER A 53 -15.21 10.93 11.48
CA SER A 53 -14.10 10.01 11.72
C SER A 53 -14.65 8.59 11.81
N LEU A 54 -14.11 7.68 11.04
CA LEU A 54 -14.27 6.25 11.23
C LEU A 54 -13.09 5.78 12.10
N ASN A 55 -13.40 5.20 13.26
CA ASN A 55 -12.44 4.60 14.20
C ASN A 55 -11.37 5.56 14.78
N GLY A 56 -11.74 6.81 15.07
CA GLY A 56 -10.80 7.79 15.64
C GLY A 56 -9.79 8.32 14.61
N GLN A 57 -9.93 7.93 13.38
CA GLN A 57 -9.14 8.47 12.27
C GLN A 57 -9.73 9.79 11.79
N PRO A 58 -8.91 10.76 11.37
CA PRO A 58 -9.44 11.96 10.74
C PRO A 58 -10.23 11.55 9.50
N ALA A 59 -11.38 12.18 9.29
CA ALA A 59 -12.18 11.97 8.10
C ALA A 59 -11.30 12.05 6.87
N PHE A 60 -11.48 11.11 5.94
CA PHE A 60 -10.86 11.20 4.63
C PHE A 60 -11.26 12.54 4.01
N VAL A 61 -10.35 13.48 4.03
CA VAL A 61 -10.45 14.65 3.18
C VAL A 61 -10.14 14.12 1.79
N THR A 62 -11.12 14.15 0.91
CA THR A 62 -10.90 13.81 -0.49
C THR A 62 -9.66 14.55 -0.97
N ALA A 63 -8.69 13.83 -1.47
CA ALA A 63 -7.38 14.34 -1.89
C ALA A 63 -7.45 15.52 -2.88
N GLY A 64 -8.63 15.83 -3.41
CA GLY A 64 -8.89 16.95 -4.30
C GLY A 64 -8.89 18.35 -3.67
N GLN A 65 -8.82 18.49 -2.35
CA GLN A 65 -8.90 19.83 -1.74
C GLN A 65 -7.56 20.49 -1.39
N ALA A 66 -6.45 19.83 -1.61
CA ALA A 66 -5.15 20.34 -1.17
C ALA A 66 -4.18 20.71 -2.31
N VAL A 67 -4.58 20.58 -3.54
CA VAL A 67 -3.74 20.95 -4.67
C VAL A 67 -4.26 22.24 -5.27
N ASP A 68 -3.45 23.29 -5.17
CA ASP A 68 -3.55 24.54 -5.89
C ASP A 68 -4.55 25.60 -5.41
N ASN A 69 -4.26 26.20 -4.24
CA ASN A 69 -4.56 27.60 -4.02
C ASN A 69 -3.31 28.37 -3.59
N ALA A 70 -2.28 28.37 -4.44
CA ALA A 70 -1.24 29.39 -4.45
C ALA A 70 -1.53 30.34 -5.61
N GLY A 71 -2.40 31.31 -5.37
CA GLY A 71 -2.55 32.46 -6.24
C GLY A 71 -1.22 33.23 -6.36
N PRO A 72 -0.97 33.88 -7.47
CA PRO A 72 0.33 34.53 -7.73
C PRO A 72 0.49 35.75 -6.84
N THR A 73 1.38 35.71 -5.87
CA THR A 73 1.95 36.92 -5.31
C THR A 73 3.07 37.40 -6.21
N ALA A 74 2.87 38.55 -6.76
CA ALA A 74 3.79 39.24 -7.63
C ALA A 74 5.12 39.55 -6.96
N GLY A 75 6.20 39.35 -7.71
CA GLY A 75 7.38 40.18 -7.61
C GLY A 75 8.59 39.59 -6.92
N ARG A 76 9.41 38.86 -7.68
CA ARG A 76 10.85 39.08 -7.75
C ARG A 76 11.40 38.49 -9.04
N ARG A 77 11.92 39.40 -9.87
CA ARG A 77 12.68 39.12 -11.08
C ARG A 77 13.99 38.44 -10.67
N ALA A 78 14.06 37.13 -10.86
CA ALA A 78 15.30 36.37 -10.80
C ALA A 78 15.74 36.08 -12.22
N THR A 79 16.97 36.46 -12.52
CA THR A 79 17.65 36.25 -13.78
C THR A 79 17.61 34.77 -14.21
N ALA A 80 17.23 34.56 -15.45
CA ALA A 80 17.24 33.29 -16.11
C ALA A 80 18.64 32.68 -16.11
N SER A 81 18.83 31.64 -15.33
CA SER A 81 19.91 30.69 -15.54
C SER A 81 19.30 29.55 -16.38
N SER A 82 19.79 29.43 -17.58
CA SER A 82 19.44 28.35 -18.50
C SER A 82 19.83 27.01 -17.89
N ARG A 83 18.83 26.27 -17.39
CA ARG A 83 18.98 24.85 -17.12
C ARG A 83 18.32 24.07 -18.26
N THR A 84 19.06 23.90 -19.31
CA THR A 84 18.87 22.85 -20.27
C THR A 84 19.56 21.60 -19.72
N ALA A 85 18.80 20.61 -19.31
CA ALA A 85 19.06 19.19 -19.50
C ALA A 85 17.89 18.42 -18.91
N THR A 86 17.02 17.91 -19.76
CA THR A 86 16.18 16.76 -19.43
C THR A 86 17.13 15.65 -18.97
N PRO A 87 16.97 15.06 -17.78
CA PRO A 87 17.80 13.93 -17.41
C PRO A 87 17.56 12.82 -18.45
N ALA A 88 18.60 12.50 -19.21
CA ALA A 88 18.57 11.35 -20.10
C ALA A 88 18.50 10.07 -19.26
N ALA A 89 17.81 9.06 -19.77
CA ALA A 89 17.82 7.73 -19.17
C ALA A 89 19.27 7.24 -19.04
N THR A 90 19.63 6.72 -17.87
CA THR A 90 20.95 6.14 -17.64
C THR A 90 20.95 4.69 -18.02
N VAL A 91 21.88 4.27 -18.85
CA VAL A 91 22.08 2.86 -19.19
C VAL A 91 22.85 2.19 -18.06
N SER A 92 22.21 1.23 -17.40
CA SER A 92 22.84 0.38 -16.40
C SER A 92 23.28 -0.93 -17.06
N GLY A 93 24.57 -1.27 -16.97
CA GLY A 93 25.10 -2.54 -17.50
C GLY A 93 24.84 -3.76 -16.59
N GLY A 94 23.93 -3.65 -15.61
CA GLY A 94 23.60 -4.73 -14.68
C GLY A 94 22.69 -5.81 -15.30
N THR A 95 22.72 -6.99 -14.70
CA THR A 95 21.71 -8.03 -14.95
C THR A 95 20.39 -7.58 -14.33
N VAL A 96 19.27 -7.80 -15.04
CA VAL A 96 17.93 -7.57 -14.49
C VAL A 96 17.74 -8.48 -13.27
N PRO A 97 17.34 -7.96 -12.11
CA PRO A 97 17.03 -8.79 -10.96
C PRO A 97 15.89 -9.76 -11.31
N GLN A 98 16.05 -11.03 -10.96
CA GLN A 98 14.94 -11.97 -11.05
C GLN A 98 13.95 -11.64 -9.92
N ALA A 99 12.71 -11.41 -10.28
CA ALA A 99 11.65 -11.13 -9.31
C ALA A 99 11.09 -12.42 -8.69
N GLY A 100 10.55 -12.29 -7.50
CA GLY A 100 9.83 -13.34 -6.79
C GLY A 100 10.69 -14.31 -5.99
N ASN A 101 10.01 -15.30 -5.43
CA ASN A 101 10.62 -16.46 -4.80
C ASN A 101 10.95 -17.50 -5.88
N PRO A 102 12.23 -17.82 -6.13
CA PRO A 102 12.61 -18.77 -7.18
C PRO A 102 12.12 -20.21 -6.91
N ASP A 103 11.84 -20.52 -5.65
CA ASP A 103 11.33 -21.84 -5.23
C ASP A 103 9.79 -21.83 -5.04
N GLY A 104 9.14 -20.69 -5.27
CA GLY A 104 7.69 -20.54 -5.17
C GLY A 104 6.97 -21.28 -6.30
N HIS A 105 5.96 -22.07 -5.93
CA HIS A 105 5.19 -22.88 -6.88
C HIS A 105 3.69 -22.89 -6.60
N ALA A 106 3.23 -21.93 -5.82
CA ALA A 106 1.81 -21.71 -5.60
C ALA A 106 1.06 -21.49 -6.91
N ALA A 107 -0.13 -22.07 -7.02
CA ALA A 107 -0.97 -21.97 -8.21
C ALA A 107 -1.63 -20.60 -8.31
N VAL A 108 -1.11 -19.73 -9.17
CA VAL A 108 -1.66 -18.38 -9.37
C VAL A 108 -2.94 -18.45 -10.21
N PRO A 109 -4.05 -17.87 -9.76
CA PRO A 109 -5.26 -17.78 -10.57
C PRO A 109 -5.05 -16.92 -11.82
N ALA A 110 -5.82 -17.17 -12.88
CA ALA A 110 -5.66 -16.46 -14.16
C ALA A 110 -5.72 -14.92 -14.01
N ALA A 111 -6.53 -14.40 -13.08
CA ALA A 111 -6.62 -12.98 -12.80
C ALA A 111 -5.32 -12.39 -12.23
N GLY A 112 -4.50 -13.19 -11.55
CA GLY A 112 -3.20 -12.79 -10.99
C GLY A 112 -2.03 -12.91 -11.97
N LEU A 113 -2.23 -13.42 -13.18
CA LEU A 113 -1.17 -13.57 -14.18
C LEU A 113 -0.93 -12.28 -14.98
N ALA A 114 0.24 -12.21 -15.62
CA ALA A 114 0.59 -11.10 -16.51
C ALA A 114 -0.41 -10.95 -17.66
N VAL A 115 -0.59 -9.73 -18.11
CA VAL A 115 -1.41 -9.40 -19.28
C VAL A 115 -0.59 -9.56 -20.55
N ASP A 116 -1.23 -10.03 -21.63
CA ASP A 116 -0.60 -10.04 -22.96
C ASP A 116 -0.39 -8.61 -23.47
N THR A 117 0.86 -8.24 -23.70
CA THR A 117 1.30 -6.92 -24.17
C THR A 117 1.86 -6.94 -25.58
N SER A 118 1.58 -8.00 -26.35
CA SER A 118 2.05 -8.16 -27.74
C SER A 118 1.47 -7.10 -28.71
N HIS A 119 0.39 -6.44 -28.31
CA HIS A 119 -0.27 -5.39 -29.07
C HIS A 119 -0.43 -4.12 -28.21
N PRO A 120 0.67 -3.37 -27.96
CA PRO A 120 0.61 -2.19 -27.11
C PRO A 120 -0.12 -1.03 -27.79
N ASP A 121 -0.84 -0.24 -26.99
CA ASP A 121 -1.42 1.04 -27.43
C ASP A 121 -0.35 2.12 -27.52
N HIS A 122 0.66 2.06 -26.65
CA HIS A 122 1.76 3.00 -26.58
C HIS A 122 3.10 2.28 -26.43
N VAL A 123 4.10 2.74 -27.21
CA VAL A 123 5.50 2.32 -27.06
C VAL A 123 6.36 3.50 -26.65
N ILE A 124 6.92 3.46 -25.47
CA ILE A 124 7.85 4.50 -25.00
C ILE A 124 9.24 4.21 -25.50
N GLY A 125 9.78 5.09 -26.35
CA GLY A 125 11.10 4.94 -26.95
C GLY A 125 11.07 4.71 -28.44
N ASP A 126 12.25 4.51 -29.03
CA ASP A 126 12.46 4.32 -30.47
C ASP A 126 13.69 3.44 -30.74
N GLY A 127 13.98 2.51 -29.84
CA GLY A 127 15.19 1.68 -29.90
C GLY A 127 16.40 2.33 -29.20
N SER A 128 16.23 3.50 -28.58
CA SER A 128 17.31 4.18 -27.86
C SER A 128 16.91 4.68 -26.48
N PRO A 129 17.82 4.70 -25.49
CA PRO A 129 17.54 5.21 -24.15
C PRO A 129 17.17 6.69 -24.12
N ALA A 130 17.59 7.47 -25.09
CA ALA A 130 17.39 8.92 -25.12
C ALA A 130 15.92 9.34 -25.24
N ARG A 131 15.06 8.46 -25.74
CA ARG A 131 13.63 8.69 -25.88
C ARG A 131 12.81 8.17 -24.69
N CYS A 132 13.41 7.35 -23.86
CA CYS A 132 12.79 6.85 -22.64
C CYS A 132 12.97 7.88 -21.51
N SER A 133 12.00 8.75 -21.34
CA SER A 133 12.06 9.86 -20.41
C SER A 133 10.89 9.86 -19.43
N SER A 134 11.05 10.54 -18.29
CA SER A 134 9.97 10.75 -17.33
C SER A 134 8.73 11.37 -17.99
N ALA A 135 8.90 12.34 -18.86
CA ALA A 135 7.79 12.98 -19.56
C ALA A 135 7.02 12.01 -20.44
N ALA A 136 7.71 11.11 -21.16
CA ALA A 136 7.06 10.09 -21.98
C ALA A 136 6.28 9.08 -21.12
N VAL A 137 6.83 8.68 -19.97
CA VAL A 137 6.13 7.79 -19.01
C VAL A 137 4.87 8.47 -18.48
N VAL A 138 4.98 9.72 -18.01
CA VAL A 138 3.84 10.48 -17.46
C VAL A 138 2.74 10.63 -18.52
N GLN A 139 3.12 10.95 -19.74
CA GLN A 139 2.15 11.12 -20.84
C GLN A 139 1.45 9.79 -21.17
N ALA A 140 2.18 8.71 -21.41
CA ALA A 140 1.60 7.42 -21.78
C ALA A 140 0.66 6.88 -20.68
N ILE A 141 1.02 7.03 -19.41
CA ILE A 141 0.18 6.60 -18.29
C ILE A 141 -1.12 7.43 -18.21
N ALA A 142 -1.06 8.73 -18.49
CA ALA A 142 -2.26 9.56 -18.53
C ALA A 142 -3.17 9.23 -19.73
N GLU A 143 -2.62 8.71 -20.81
CA GLU A 143 -3.38 8.24 -21.99
C GLU A 143 -4.03 6.88 -21.75
N GLY A 144 -3.42 6.03 -20.87
CA GLY A 144 -3.94 4.71 -20.51
C GLY A 144 -3.64 3.63 -21.56
N GLY A 145 -4.32 2.48 -21.45
CA GLY A 145 -4.11 1.34 -22.33
C GLY A 145 -2.85 0.53 -22.00
N ILE A 146 -2.37 -0.25 -22.96
CA ILE A 146 -1.19 -1.11 -22.85
C ILE A 146 0.06 -0.33 -23.26
N ILE A 147 1.01 -0.19 -22.33
CA ILE A 147 2.21 0.62 -22.47
C ILE A 147 3.43 -0.28 -22.37
N THR A 148 4.27 -0.28 -23.40
CA THR A 148 5.55 -1.00 -23.44
C THR A 148 6.71 -0.05 -23.69
N PHE A 149 7.95 -0.57 -23.64
CA PHE A 149 9.17 0.24 -23.80
C PHE A 149 10.07 -0.32 -24.90
N ASP A 150 10.55 0.56 -25.75
CA ASP A 150 11.63 0.30 -26.70
C ASP A 150 12.80 1.26 -26.42
N CYS A 151 13.52 1.01 -25.33
CA CYS A 151 14.65 1.81 -24.88
C CYS A 151 16.00 1.24 -25.34
N GLY A 152 15.99 0.27 -26.24
CA GLY A 152 17.16 -0.44 -26.72
C GLY A 152 17.42 -1.76 -26.01
N PRO A 153 18.54 -2.43 -26.35
CA PRO A 153 18.79 -3.81 -25.90
C PRO A 153 19.22 -3.92 -24.44
N SER A 154 19.80 -2.87 -23.88
CA SER A 154 20.35 -2.86 -22.51
C SER A 154 19.30 -2.42 -21.49
N PRO A 155 19.41 -2.84 -20.22
CA PRO A 155 18.62 -2.27 -19.13
C PRO A 155 18.75 -0.76 -19.05
N VAL A 156 17.65 -0.08 -18.71
CA VAL A 156 17.59 1.39 -18.62
C VAL A 156 16.93 1.81 -17.33
N THR A 157 17.48 2.86 -16.70
CA THR A 157 16.84 3.56 -15.57
C THR A 157 16.30 4.90 -16.03
N ILE A 158 15.02 5.12 -15.83
CA ILE A 158 14.33 6.39 -16.07
C ILE A 158 14.10 7.05 -14.71
N THR A 159 14.84 8.12 -14.43
CA THR A 159 14.61 8.92 -13.22
C THR A 159 13.39 9.79 -13.45
N MET A 160 12.36 9.58 -12.62
CA MET A 160 11.13 10.34 -12.69
C MET A 160 11.35 11.77 -12.17
N THR A 161 10.79 12.73 -12.87
CA THR A 161 10.78 14.15 -12.49
C THR A 161 9.40 14.66 -12.12
N ALA A 162 8.39 13.81 -12.32
CA ALA A 162 7.02 14.03 -11.89
C ALA A 162 6.34 12.67 -11.66
N THR A 163 5.37 12.64 -10.76
CA THR A 163 4.50 11.48 -10.55
C THR A 163 3.64 11.23 -11.79
N ALA A 164 3.63 9.98 -12.28
CA ALA A 164 2.73 9.57 -13.34
C ALA A 164 1.36 9.23 -12.75
N LYS A 165 0.31 9.92 -13.22
CA LYS A 165 -1.04 9.84 -12.67
C LYS A 165 -1.96 9.13 -13.63
N ILE A 166 -2.65 8.12 -13.14
CA ILE A 166 -3.69 7.40 -13.87
C ILE A 166 -4.95 8.27 -13.90
N VAL A 167 -5.53 8.39 -15.08
CA VAL A 167 -6.78 9.14 -15.30
C VAL A 167 -7.98 8.23 -15.04
N ASN A 168 -8.93 8.66 -14.22
CA ASN A 168 -10.05 7.83 -13.75
C ASN A 168 -11.03 7.41 -14.86
N THR A 169 -10.93 7.98 -16.05
CA THR A 169 -11.70 7.54 -17.23
C THR A 169 -11.06 6.38 -17.98
N SER A 170 -9.81 6.02 -17.66
CA SER A 170 -9.15 4.84 -18.22
C SER A 170 -9.76 3.58 -17.62
N HIS A 171 -10.10 2.59 -18.45
CA HIS A 171 -10.57 1.30 -17.94
C HIS A 171 -9.40 0.44 -17.44
N GLN A 172 -8.30 0.46 -18.19
CA GLN A 172 -7.10 -0.31 -17.85
C GLN A 172 -5.85 0.50 -18.23
N VAL A 173 -4.83 0.38 -17.39
CA VAL A 173 -3.48 0.88 -17.63
C VAL A 173 -2.52 -0.27 -17.35
N VAL A 174 -1.87 -0.79 -18.37
CA VAL A 174 -0.87 -1.86 -18.26
C VAL A 174 0.51 -1.29 -18.54
N LEU A 175 1.40 -1.36 -17.60
CA LEU A 175 2.78 -0.91 -17.73
C LEU A 175 3.71 -2.11 -17.73
N ASP A 176 4.32 -2.43 -18.87
CA ASP A 176 5.22 -3.57 -19.04
C ASP A 176 6.63 -3.13 -19.41
N GLY A 177 7.56 -3.29 -18.48
CA GLY A 177 8.97 -2.92 -18.66
C GLY A 177 9.82 -3.95 -19.41
N GLY A 178 9.25 -5.09 -19.78
CA GLY A 178 9.96 -6.17 -20.48
C GLY A 178 11.17 -6.72 -19.71
N GLY A 179 11.20 -6.55 -18.39
CA GLY A 179 12.29 -6.94 -17.51
C GLY A 179 13.55 -6.07 -17.63
N LYS A 180 13.50 -4.94 -18.32
CA LYS A 180 14.69 -4.09 -18.59
C LYS A 180 14.55 -2.66 -18.10
N VAL A 181 13.35 -2.24 -17.73
CA VAL A 181 13.07 -0.85 -17.33
C VAL A 181 13.03 -0.72 -15.83
N THR A 182 13.80 0.23 -15.32
CA THR A 182 13.73 0.71 -13.95
C THR A 182 13.15 2.11 -13.94
N LEU A 183 12.11 2.34 -13.16
CA LEU A 183 11.64 3.67 -12.80
C LEU A 183 12.22 4.05 -11.45
N SER A 184 12.98 5.14 -11.39
CA SER A 184 13.56 5.64 -10.13
C SER A 184 12.87 6.93 -9.71
N GLY A 185 12.45 7.00 -8.44
CA GLY A 185 11.93 8.22 -7.84
C GLY A 185 13.02 9.24 -7.48
N GLY A 186 14.33 8.87 -7.62
CA GLY A 186 15.46 9.73 -7.31
C GLY A 186 15.53 10.17 -5.85
N GLY A 187 14.82 9.49 -4.96
CA GLY A 187 14.71 9.82 -3.53
C GLY A 187 13.74 10.97 -3.22
N ASP A 188 12.91 11.39 -4.18
CA ASP A 188 12.13 12.64 -4.04
C ASP A 188 10.72 12.56 -4.65
N ILE A 189 10.46 11.57 -5.50
CA ILE A 189 9.23 11.47 -6.28
C ILE A 189 8.51 10.16 -5.96
N ARG A 190 7.18 10.24 -5.70
CA ARG A 190 6.27 9.11 -5.88
C ARG A 190 6.20 8.79 -7.37
N ILE A 191 6.29 7.52 -7.75
CA ILE A 191 6.37 7.16 -9.16
C ILE A 191 4.98 7.10 -9.79
N LEU A 192 4.07 6.28 -9.24
CA LEU A 192 2.70 6.10 -9.76
C LEU A 192 1.65 6.55 -8.75
N TYR A 193 0.58 7.14 -9.27
CA TYR A 193 -0.57 7.58 -8.48
C TYR A 193 -1.86 7.23 -9.20
N MET A 194 -2.68 6.39 -8.59
CA MET A 194 -4.07 6.16 -8.96
C MET A 194 -4.97 6.56 -7.80
N ASN A 195 -6.00 7.35 -8.06
CA ASN A 195 -6.98 7.71 -7.05
C ASN A 195 -8.33 8.01 -7.71
N THR A 196 -9.23 7.07 -7.59
CA THR A 196 -10.57 7.15 -8.16
C THR A 196 -11.44 8.19 -7.44
N CYS A 197 -11.05 8.60 -6.24
CA CYS A 197 -11.74 9.62 -5.44
C CYS A 197 -11.16 11.03 -5.63
N ASP A 198 -10.10 11.17 -6.43
CA ASP A 198 -9.52 12.48 -6.74
C ASP A 198 -10.17 13.09 -7.99
N PRO A 199 -11.01 14.13 -7.87
CA PRO A 199 -11.66 14.76 -9.02
C PRO A 199 -10.66 15.43 -9.98
N ALA A 200 -9.43 15.69 -9.55
CA ALA A 200 -8.37 16.19 -10.43
C ALA A 200 -7.91 15.14 -11.45
N GLN A 201 -8.26 13.86 -11.25
CA GLN A 201 -8.06 12.79 -12.23
C GLN A 201 -9.25 12.64 -13.19
N THR A 202 -9.95 13.73 -13.47
CA THR A 202 -11.03 13.92 -14.45
C THR A 202 -12.40 13.35 -14.11
N TYR A 203 -12.49 12.38 -13.25
CA TYR A 203 -13.74 11.70 -12.93
C TYR A 203 -13.72 11.11 -11.53
N THR A 204 -14.86 11.18 -10.85
CA THR A 204 -15.10 10.49 -9.58
C THR A 204 -16.60 10.19 -9.44
N THR A 205 -16.94 9.17 -8.66
CA THR A 205 -18.32 8.78 -8.35
C THR A 205 -18.57 8.90 -6.85
N SER A 206 -19.83 8.73 -6.43
CA SER A 206 -20.18 8.61 -5.00
C SER A 206 -19.55 7.37 -4.34
N ASP A 207 -19.30 6.32 -5.15
CA ASP A 207 -18.78 5.04 -4.72
C ASP A 207 -17.34 4.85 -5.25
N CYS A 208 -16.55 5.90 -5.20
CA CYS A 208 -15.23 5.95 -5.81
C CYS A 208 -14.26 4.90 -5.26
N TRP A 209 -14.45 4.46 -4.04
CA TRP A 209 -13.61 3.41 -3.44
C TRP A 209 -13.93 2.02 -3.97
N GLU A 210 -15.16 1.76 -4.40
CA GLU A 210 -15.61 0.43 -4.80
C GLU A 210 -15.75 0.28 -6.32
N GLN A 211 -15.26 1.23 -7.08
CA GLN A 211 -15.35 1.11 -8.54
C GLN A 211 -14.29 0.14 -9.08
N GLN A 212 -14.68 -0.60 -10.11
CA GLN A 212 -13.89 -1.70 -10.68
C GLN A 212 -12.78 -1.24 -11.65
N TRP A 213 -12.71 0.03 -11.94
CA TRP A 213 -11.71 0.63 -12.82
C TRP A 213 -11.32 2.04 -12.34
N PRO A 214 -10.14 2.55 -12.74
CA PRO A 214 -9.14 1.89 -13.58
C PRO A 214 -8.62 0.59 -12.97
N GLN A 215 -8.17 -0.35 -13.83
CA GLN A 215 -7.31 -1.44 -13.43
C GLN A 215 -5.87 -1.08 -13.76
N LEU A 216 -5.04 -0.89 -12.75
CA LEU A 216 -3.60 -0.70 -12.91
C LEU A 216 -2.90 -2.05 -12.88
N VAL A 217 -2.18 -2.36 -13.95
CA VAL A 217 -1.31 -3.54 -14.05
C VAL A 217 0.12 -3.07 -14.24
N VAL A 218 1.01 -3.52 -13.36
CA VAL A 218 2.44 -3.29 -13.45
C VAL A 218 3.11 -4.63 -13.60
N GLN A 219 3.91 -4.81 -14.64
CA GLN A 219 4.57 -6.08 -14.86
C GLN A 219 5.98 -5.94 -15.45
N ASN A 220 6.85 -6.89 -15.08
CA ASN A 220 8.21 -7.01 -15.60
C ASN A 220 9.01 -5.70 -15.46
N MET A 221 8.92 -5.03 -14.29
CA MET A 221 9.56 -3.73 -14.05
C MET A 221 10.35 -3.70 -12.74
N THR A 222 11.23 -2.72 -12.65
CA THR A 222 11.86 -2.36 -11.36
C THR A 222 11.45 -0.94 -10.95
N PHE A 223 11.12 -0.77 -9.67
CA PHE A 223 10.92 0.50 -9.01
C PHE A 223 12.02 0.68 -7.96
N THR A 224 12.60 1.87 -7.90
CA THR A 224 13.66 2.15 -6.93
C THR A 224 13.67 3.61 -6.47
N ASP A 225 14.13 3.80 -5.24
CA ASP A 225 14.36 5.13 -4.68
C ASP A 225 13.15 6.06 -4.81
N ALA A 226 11.95 5.51 -4.78
CA ALA A 226 10.74 6.30 -4.74
C ALA A 226 10.54 6.89 -3.34
N TYR A 227 9.94 8.09 -3.25
CA TYR A 227 9.75 8.76 -1.98
C TYR A 227 8.49 9.61 -1.97
N SER A 228 7.61 9.35 -1.02
CA SER A 228 6.35 10.09 -0.89
C SER A 228 6.32 11.12 0.27
N ALA A 229 7.39 11.25 1.05
CA ALA A 229 7.39 12.12 2.24
C ALA A 229 7.23 13.61 1.93
N THR A 230 7.72 14.08 0.80
CA THR A 230 7.58 15.49 0.40
C THR A 230 6.16 15.87 0.05
N MET A 231 5.33 14.89 -0.30
CA MET A 231 3.92 15.10 -0.64
C MET A 231 3.01 15.12 0.58
N GLU A 232 3.47 14.60 1.70
CA GLU A 232 2.65 14.34 2.88
C GLU A 232 2.57 15.47 3.87
N SER A 233 3.38 16.49 3.72
CA SER A 233 3.36 17.65 4.61
C SER A 233 2.02 18.38 4.65
N LYS A 234 1.05 18.03 3.81
CA LYS A 234 -0.20 18.78 3.66
C LYS A 234 -1.45 17.96 3.46
N THR A 235 -1.35 16.69 3.16
CA THR A 235 -2.49 15.84 2.92
C THR A 235 -2.17 14.45 3.34
N ALA A 236 -3.13 13.83 3.84
CA ALA A 236 -3.22 12.47 4.17
C ALA A 236 -2.98 11.50 2.99
N SER A 237 -2.20 11.76 2.08
CA SER A 237 -1.85 10.81 1.02
C SER A 237 -0.66 9.91 1.39
N TYR A 238 -0.69 9.44 2.45
CA TYR A 238 -0.67 8.23 3.22
C TYR A 238 0.31 7.15 2.80
N GLY A 239 1.42 7.46 2.13
CA GLY A 239 2.43 6.47 1.76
C GLY A 239 2.41 6.13 0.27
N GLY A 240 2.76 4.88 -0.06
CA GLY A 240 2.93 4.48 -1.45
C GLY A 240 4.08 5.22 -2.12
N GLY A 241 5.32 4.95 -1.72
CA GLY A 241 6.48 5.60 -2.32
C GLY A 241 6.57 5.31 -3.81
N ALA A 242 6.53 4.04 -4.21
CA ALA A 242 6.49 3.67 -5.61
C ALA A 242 5.07 3.80 -6.19
N ILE A 243 4.07 3.19 -5.54
CA ILE A 243 2.69 3.18 -6.01
C ILE A 243 1.75 3.58 -4.87
N PHE A 244 0.98 4.63 -5.08
CA PHE A 244 -0.21 4.93 -4.28
C PHE A 244 -1.44 4.60 -5.11
N ASP A 245 -2.31 3.79 -4.53
CA ASP A 245 -3.55 3.36 -5.16
C ASP A 245 -4.73 3.52 -4.20
N GLU A 246 -5.75 4.27 -4.61
CA GLU A 246 -7.00 4.44 -3.90
C GLU A 246 -8.18 4.19 -4.83
N GLY A 247 -8.89 3.10 -4.58
CA GLY A 247 -9.99 2.62 -5.42
C GLY A 247 -9.52 1.94 -6.72
N GLY A 248 -10.46 1.38 -7.46
CA GLY A 248 -10.12 0.60 -8.65
C GLY A 248 -9.52 -0.77 -8.32
N GLN A 249 -8.65 -1.26 -9.19
CA GLN A 249 -8.00 -2.56 -9.04
C GLN A 249 -6.51 -2.46 -9.32
N LEU A 250 -5.69 -3.19 -8.57
CA LEU A 250 -4.24 -3.25 -8.73
C LEU A 250 -3.76 -4.68 -8.93
N LYS A 251 -2.88 -4.85 -9.89
CA LYS A 251 -2.13 -6.09 -10.09
C LYS A 251 -0.65 -5.79 -10.37
N VAL A 252 0.23 -6.50 -9.69
CA VAL A 252 1.68 -6.42 -9.87
C VAL A 252 2.20 -7.81 -10.16
N VAL A 253 3.04 -7.95 -11.18
CA VAL A 253 3.54 -9.25 -11.64
C VAL A 253 5.00 -9.15 -12.05
N ASN A 254 5.83 -10.09 -11.60
CA ASN A 254 7.26 -10.22 -11.99
C ASN A 254 8.04 -8.91 -11.82
N SER A 255 7.78 -8.14 -10.77
CA SER A 255 8.36 -6.81 -10.59
C SER A 255 9.20 -6.71 -9.32
N VAL A 256 10.10 -5.74 -9.29
CA VAL A 256 11.03 -5.52 -8.17
C VAL A 256 10.83 -4.11 -7.61
N PHE A 257 10.70 -4.02 -6.29
CA PHE A 257 10.58 -2.77 -5.54
C PHE A 257 11.73 -2.72 -4.53
N THR A 258 12.62 -1.75 -4.67
CA THR A 258 13.83 -1.72 -3.84
C THR A 258 14.17 -0.31 -3.37
N GLY A 259 14.34 -0.16 -2.04
CA GLY A 259 14.73 1.12 -1.45
C GLY A 259 13.67 2.21 -1.51
N ASP A 260 12.42 1.83 -1.79
CA ASP A 260 11.30 2.77 -1.84
C ASP A 260 10.88 3.18 -0.43
N GLN A 261 10.47 4.43 -0.29
CA GLN A 261 10.24 5.01 1.02
C GLN A 261 8.94 5.83 1.07
N CYS A 262 8.37 5.87 2.26
CA CYS A 262 7.37 6.86 2.63
C CYS A 262 7.75 7.60 3.90
N TYR A 263 6.89 8.50 4.37
CA TYR A 263 7.13 9.26 5.59
C TYR A 263 7.29 8.34 6.82
N ALA A 264 8.24 8.69 7.68
CA ALA A 264 8.72 7.81 8.75
C ALA A 264 7.80 7.73 9.97
N SER A 265 6.72 8.50 10.04
CA SER A 265 5.87 8.54 11.22
C SER A 265 4.43 8.92 10.90
N GLY A 266 3.49 8.24 11.55
CA GLY A 266 2.05 8.41 11.42
C GLY A 266 1.33 7.07 11.55
N PRO A 267 0.15 7.02 12.19
CA PRO A 267 -0.56 5.77 12.44
C PRO A 267 -1.00 5.08 11.14
N ASP A 268 -1.43 5.87 10.15
CA ASP A 268 -2.04 5.36 8.92
C ASP A 268 -1.14 5.52 7.69
N LEU A 269 0.10 5.89 7.89
CA LEU A 269 1.08 6.00 6.82
C LEU A 269 1.74 4.66 6.56
N GLY A 270 1.59 4.14 5.36
CA GLY A 270 2.12 2.83 5.00
C GLY A 270 2.48 2.69 3.53
N GLY A 271 3.18 1.58 3.21
CA GLY A 271 3.63 1.28 1.86
C GLY A 271 4.83 2.10 1.44
N GLY A 272 6.03 1.72 1.88
CA GLY A 272 7.24 2.27 1.29
C GLY A 272 7.26 2.03 -0.21
N ALA A 273 6.94 0.82 -0.62
CA ALA A 273 6.71 0.49 -2.02
C ALA A 273 5.25 0.76 -2.43
N ILE A 274 4.28 0.01 -1.90
CA ILE A 274 2.89 0.06 -2.38
C ILE A 274 1.92 0.36 -1.22
N ARG A 275 1.08 1.36 -1.42
CA ARG A 275 -0.12 1.62 -0.62
C ARG A 275 -1.36 1.37 -1.46
N ALA A 276 -2.24 0.48 -0.99
CA ALA A 276 -3.56 0.24 -1.57
C ALA A 276 -4.63 0.55 -0.52
N THR A 277 -5.61 1.36 -0.86
CA THR A 277 -6.65 1.79 0.08
C THR A 277 -8.01 1.93 -0.60
N GLY A 278 -9.08 1.53 0.09
CA GLY A 278 -10.43 1.64 -0.46
C GLY A 278 -10.60 0.95 -1.81
N MET A 279 -10.06 -0.26 -1.96
CA MET A 279 -10.04 -1.00 -3.22
C MET A 279 -11.39 -1.69 -3.49
N ASP A 280 -11.60 -2.09 -4.75
CA ASP A 280 -12.70 -2.99 -5.09
C ASP A 280 -12.56 -4.31 -4.31
N MET A 281 -13.43 -4.50 -3.32
CA MET A 281 -13.37 -5.65 -2.43
C MET A 281 -13.77 -6.99 -3.09
N GLN A 282 -14.26 -6.96 -4.32
CA GLN A 282 -14.60 -8.18 -5.08
C GLN A 282 -13.35 -8.85 -5.67
N VAL A 283 -12.26 -8.09 -5.83
CA VAL A 283 -11.02 -8.56 -6.43
C VAL A 283 -9.85 -8.20 -5.50
N PRO A 284 -8.98 -9.15 -5.12
CA PRO A 284 -7.81 -8.81 -4.33
C PRO A 284 -6.78 -8.02 -5.17
N VAL A 285 -5.99 -7.22 -4.49
CA VAL A 285 -4.73 -6.72 -5.03
C VAL A 285 -3.80 -7.93 -5.23
N TYR A 286 -3.51 -8.24 -6.49
CA TYR A 286 -2.62 -9.36 -6.82
C TYR A 286 -1.16 -8.90 -6.79
N ILE A 287 -0.35 -9.61 -6.02
CA ILE A 287 1.11 -9.47 -5.96
C ILE A 287 1.70 -10.83 -6.32
N THR A 288 2.28 -10.96 -7.51
CA THR A 288 2.62 -12.27 -8.08
C THR A 288 4.04 -12.32 -8.60
N ASN A 289 4.87 -13.20 -8.04
CA ASN A 289 6.29 -13.32 -8.38
C ASN A 289 7.05 -11.99 -8.24
N ASP A 290 6.76 -11.23 -7.20
CA ASP A 290 7.35 -9.91 -6.98
C ASP A 290 8.41 -9.93 -5.88
N THR A 291 9.37 -9.02 -5.97
CA THR A 291 10.40 -8.82 -4.93
C THR A 291 10.27 -7.44 -4.31
N PHE A 292 10.21 -7.40 -2.99
CA PHE A 292 10.23 -6.16 -2.19
C PHE A 292 11.41 -6.22 -1.23
N THR A 293 12.39 -5.34 -1.42
CA THR A 293 13.60 -5.38 -0.59
C THR A 293 14.07 -4.01 -0.13
N GLY A 294 14.40 -3.90 1.15
CA GLY A 294 14.99 -2.70 1.71
C GLY A 294 14.08 -1.47 1.72
N ASN A 295 12.78 -1.64 1.55
CA ASN A 295 11.82 -0.54 1.59
C ASN A 295 11.59 -0.08 3.03
N SER A 296 11.18 1.18 3.22
CA SER A 296 10.91 1.70 4.55
C SER A 296 9.74 2.68 4.59
N CYS A 297 8.95 2.60 5.66
CA CYS A 297 7.82 3.48 5.88
C CYS A 297 7.44 3.52 7.35
N SER A 298 6.48 4.36 7.73
CA SER A 298 5.92 4.31 9.09
C SER A 298 5.37 2.93 9.42
N ASN A 299 4.54 2.36 8.54
CA ASN A 299 3.99 1.00 8.61
C ASN A 299 4.13 0.29 7.27
N GLY A 300 4.06 -1.06 7.24
CA GLY A 300 3.97 -1.86 6.03
C GLY A 300 4.96 -1.45 4.95
N ALA A 301 6.25 -1.65 5.17
CA ALA A 301 7.26 -1.03 4.33
C ALA A 301 7.25 -1.54 2.88
N ALA A 302 6.89 -2.80 2.65
CA ALA A 302 6.66 -3.32 1.31
C ALA A 302 5.23 -3.00 0.86
N LEU A 303 4.23 -3.52 1.58
CA LEU A 303 2.82 -3.38 1.25
C LEU A 303 2.06 -2.78 2.43
N SER A 304 1.16 -1.88 2.15
CA SER A 304 0.21 -1.40 3.14
C SER A 304 -1.20 -1.33 2.57
N GLY A 305 -2.15 -1.93 3.28
CA GLY A 305 -3.55 -1.97 2.94
C GLY A 305 -4.44 -1.31 3.97
N LEU A 306 -5.45 -0.59 3.48
CA LEU A 306 -6.57 -0.11 4.29
C LEU A 306 -7.84 -0.36 3.47
N TYR A 307 -8.72 -1.24 3.95
CA TYR A 307 -9.88 -1.70 3.17
C TYR A 307 -9.47 -2.28 1.80
N ALA A 308 -8.53 -3.21 1.80
CA ALA A 308 -8.03 -3.87 0.60
C ALA A 308 -7.75 -5.36 0.88
N ASN A 309 -8.27 -6.25 0.04
CA ASN A 309 -7.86 -7.63 0.01
C ASN A 309 -6.52 -7.78 -0.69
N PHE A 310 -5.63 -8.63 -0.20
CA PHE A 310 -4.38 -8.97 -0.87
C PHE A 310 -4.26 -10.46 -1.13
N ALA A 311 -3.72 -10.81 -2.30
CA ALA A 311 -3.30 -12.16 -2.65
C ALA A 311 -1.85 -12.13 -3.15
N VAL A 312 -0.94 -12.58 -2.28
CA VAL A 312 0.51 -12.57 -2.51
C VAL A 312 0.95 -13.98 -2.87
N TYR A 313 1.44 -14.16 -4.08
CA TYR A 313 1.86 -15.44 -4.61
C TYR A 313 3.34 -15.44 -4.99
N ASN A 314 4.07 -16.48 -4.59
CA ASN A 314 5.44 -16.76 -5.06
C ASN A 314 6.38 -15.55 -4.97
N SER A 315 6.22 -14.71 -3.96
CA SER A 315 6.90 -13.43 -3.82
C SER A 315 7.99 -13.47 -2.75
N LEU A 316 8.95 -12.54 -2.84
CA LEU A 316 10.03 -12.36 -1.88
C LEU A 316 9.90 -10.99 -1.21
N MET A 317 9.82 -10.95 0.11
CA MET A 317 9.84 -9.72 0.90
C MET A 317 10.99 -9.78 1.91
N ALA A 318 12.04 -9.01 1.67
CA ALA A 318 13.25 -9.07 2.47
C ALA A 318 13.72 -7.70 2.97
N ASP A 319 14.17 -7.63 4.23
CA ASP A 319 14.82 -6.46 4.81
C ASP A 319 13.98 -5.16 4.80
N ASN A 320 12.65 -5.27 4.71
CA ASN A 320 11.75 -4.12 4.78
C ASN A 320 11.55 -3.66 6.22
N LYS A 321 11.36 -2.35 6.44
CA LYS A 321 11.42 -1.74 7.79
C LYS A 321 10.25 -0.81 8.08
N ALA A 322 9.36 -1.20 8.99
CA ALA A 322 8.39 -0.30 9.59
C ALA A 322 9.07 0.53 10.71
N ILE A 323 9.30 1.82 10.43
CA ILE A 323 10.14 2.69 11.25
C ILE A 323 9.37 3.71 12.10
N GLY A 324 8.05 3.75 12.00
CA GLY A 324 7.19 4.54 12.88
C GLY A 324 7.24 4.08 14.33
N SER A 325 6.60 4.79 15.23
CA SER A 325 6.51 4.41 16.62
C SER A 325 5.38 5.14 17.37
N GLY A 326 4.80 4.47 18.39
CA GLY A 326 3.82 5.05 19.29
C GLY A 326 2.37 4.86 18.87
N ALA A 327 2.08 3.90 17.96
CA ALA A 327 0.70 3.52 17.65
C ALA A 327 0.15 2.49 18.63
N ASN A 328 0.97 1.55 19.12
CA ASN A 328 0.52 0.47 19.97
C ASN A 328 1.46 0.20 21.18
N PRO A 329 1.04 0.52 22.39
CA PRO A 329 -0.19 1.28 22.69
C PRO A 329 -0.09 2.72 22.20
N ALA A 330 -1.20 3.29 21.80
CA ALA A 330 -1.26 4.69 21.39
C ALA A 330 -0.69 5.58 22.50
N ALA A 331 0.43 6.24 22.20
CA ALA A 331 1.13 7.07 23.17
C ALA A 331 0.85 8.55 22.87
N SER A 332 0.37 9.27 23.89
CA SER A 332 0.13 10.71 23.76
C SER A 332 1.40 11.46 23.34
N GLY A 333 1.30 12.28 22.33
CA GLY A 333 2.41 13.08 21.82
C GLY A 333 3.34 12.35 20.86
N THR A 334 3.02 11.10 20.47
CA THR A 334 3.71 10.39 19.41
C THR A 334 2.94 10.48 18.09
N ALA A 335 3.62 10.39 16.97
CA ALA A 335 2.98 10.42 15.67
C ALA A 335 2.31 9.09 15.28
N GLY A 336 2.68 7.99 15.95
CA GLY A 336 2.17 6.65 15.66
C GLY A 336 2.95 5.92 14.56
N GLY A 337 2.53 4.68 14.27
CA GLY A 337 3.15 3.79 13.31
C GLY A 337 4.11 2.78 13.96
N GLY A 338 4.84 2.05 13.14
CA GLY A 338 5.85 1.06 13.56
C GLY A 338 5.42 -0.38 13.42
N SER A 339 4.36 -0.68 12.69
CA SER A 339 3.79 -2.03 12.56
C SER A 339 3.86 -2.56 11.13
N GLY A 340 3.99 -3.90 10.99
CA GLY A 340 4.08 -4.58 9.71
C GLY A 340 5.38 -4.28 8.96
N GLY A 341 6.48 -4.93 9.31
CA GLY A 341 7.77 -4.69 8.67
C GLY A 341 7.71 -4.88 7.16
N ALA A 342 7.08 -5.95 6.67
CA ALA A 342 6.77 -6.11 5.26
C ALA A 342 5.35 -5.67 4.95
N ILE A 343 4.34 -6.28 5.57
CA ILE A 343 2.93 -6.05 5.28
C ILE A 343 2.21 -5.48 6.49
N TYR A 344 1.47 -4.40 6.27
CA TYR A 344 0.52 -3.81 7.20
C TYR A 344 -0.87 -3.76 6.57
N THR A 345 -1.85 -4.32 7.23
CA THR A 345 -3.25 -4.25 6.80
C THR A 345 -4.16 -3.87 7.97
N ASP A 346 -5.13 -3.02 7.69
CA ASP A 346 -6.08 -2.47 8.65
C ASP A 346 -7.43 -2.18 7.98
N GLY A 347 -8.51 -2.13 8.74
CA GLY A 347 -9.86 -1.81 8.25
C GLY A 347 -10.87 -2.92 8.49
N ASN A 348 -11.99 -2.89 7.76
CA ASN A 348 -13.10 -3.83 7.95
C ASN A 348 -13.17 -4.88 6.84
N GLY A 349 -13.33 -6.15 7.23
CA GLY A 349 -13.81 -7.23 6.36
C GLY A 349 -12.93 -7.58 5.17
N TYR A 350 -11.61 -7.59 5.31
CA TYR A 350 -10.68 -7.94 4.24
C TYR A 350 -9.88 -9.22 4.55
N ASN A 351 -9.26 -9.76 3.50
CA ASN A 351 -8.45 -10.97 3.58
C ASN A 351 -7.02 -10.71 3.08
N LEU A 352 -6.06 -11.38 3.71
CA LEU A 352 -4.68 -11.45 3.28
C LEU A 352 -4.29 -12.91 3.07
N LEU A 353 -3.98 -13.27 1.83
CA LEU A 353 -3.38 -14.55 1.46
C LEU A 353 -1.90 -14.35 1.14
N VAL A 354 -1.06 -15.19 1.70
CA VAL A 354 0.37 -15.31 1.38
C VAL A 354 0.65 -16.76 1.04
N ASP A 355 0.95 -17.04 -0.22
CA ASP A 355 1.11 -18.40 -0.73
C ASP A 355 2.40 -18.52 -1.55
N GLY A 356 3.18 -19.60 -1.33
CA GLY A 356 4.45 -19.87 -2.03
C GLY A 356 5.53 -18.81 -1.83
N SER A 357 5.45 -18.00 -0.80
CA SER A 357 6.25 -16.77 -0.65
C SER A 357 7.31 -16.87 0.46
N VAL A 358 8.32 -16.01 0.38
CA VAL A 358 9.36 -15.88 1.41
C VAL A 358 9.34 -14.47 2.00
N MET A 359 9.29 -14.40 3.35
CA MET A 359 9.47 -13.17 4.11
C MET A 359 10.63 -13.32 5.09
N SER A 360 11.69 -12.53 4.93
CA SER A 360 12.89 -12.67 5.76
C SER A 360 13.54 -11.34 6.11
N GLY A 361 14.04 -11.21 7.34
CA GLY A 361 14.77 -10.03 7.77
C GLY A 361 13.94 -8.73 7.85
N ASN A 362 12.62 -8.82 7.70
CA ASN A 362 11.76 -7.65 7.83
C ASN A 362 11.64 -7.24 9.30
N THR A 363 11.57 -5.95 9.57
CA THR A 363 11.58 -5.46 10.95
C THR A 363 10.47 -4.45 11.20
N ALA A 364 9.84 -4.54 12.37
CA ALA A 364 8.89 -3.56 12.87
C ALA A 364 9.35 -3.03 14.22
N ARG A 365 9.25 -1.73 14.44
CA ARG A 365 9.56 -1.16 15.76
C ARG A 365 8.55 -1.56 16.83
N GLU A 366 7.32 -1.84 16.42
CA GLU A 366 6.24 -2.24 17.32
C GLU A 366 5.77 -3.66 17.02
N GLY A 367 4.78 -3.87 16.19
CA GLY A 367 4.15 -5.17 16.02
C GLY A 367 4.29 -5.76 14.62
N GLY A 368 4.40 -7.10 14.54
CA GLY A 368 4.42 -7.84 13.30
C GLY A 368 5.62 -7.53 12.41
N GLY A 369 6.80 -8.07 12.71
CA GLY A 369 8.03 -7.85 11.94
C GLY A 369 7.89 -8.20 10.45
N ALA A 370 7.15 -9.26 10.12
CA ALA A 370 6.71 -9.56 8.77
C ALA A 370 5.32 -8.97 8.50
N ILE A 371 4.32 -9.38 9.27
CA ILE A 371 2.91 -9.08 9.01
C ILE A 371 2.24 -8.47 10.25
N PHE A 372 1.55 -7.37 10.05
CA PHE A 372 0.57 -6.81 10.96
C PHE A 372 -0.80 -6.87 10.30
N PHE A 373 -1.72 -7.66 10.89
CA PHE A 373 -3.05 -7.91 10.37
C PHE A 373 -4.09 -7.54 11.42
N VAL A 374 -4.89 -6.52 11.13
CA VAL A 374 -5.95 -6.03 11.99
C VAL A 374 -7.25 -5.86 11.21
N VAL A 375 -8.33 -6.41 11.70
CA VAL A 375 -9.67 -6.27 11.13
C VAL A 375 -10.62 -5.73 12.19
N ASP A 376 -11.05 -4.49 12.04
CA ASP A 376 -11.92 -3.78 12.99
C ASP A 376 -13.31 -4.39 13.16
N ALA A 377 -13.81 -5.08 12.15
CA ALA A 377 -15.07 -5.82 12.18
C ALA A 377 -14.78 -7.29 11.93
N ASP A 378 -15.48 -8.16 12.65
CA ASP A 378 -15.34 -9.60 12.46
C ASP A 378 -15.54 -9.99 10.98
N GLY A 379 -14.72 -10.90 10.45
CA GLY A 379 -14.92 -11.48 9.13
C GLY A 379 -13.73 -11.46 8.18
N GLY A 380 -12.57 -10.95 8.60
CA GLY A 380 -11.33 -11.05 7.81
C GLY A 380 -10.53 -12.32 8.10
N THR A 381 -9.69 -12.73 7.17
CA THR A 381 -8.79 -13.89 7.33
C THR A 381 -7.37 -13.57 6.90
N LEU A 382 -6.41 -14.01 7.73
CA LEU A 382 -5.01 -14.14 7.33
C LEU A 382 -4.75 -15.61 7.00
N THR A 383 -4.33 -15.90 5.78
CA THR A 383 -3.94 -17.23 5.33
C THR A 383 -2.48 -17.21 4.88
N ILE A 384 -1.68 -18.11 5.42
CA ILE A 384 -0.28 -18.31 5.03
C ILE A 384 -0.17 -19.77 4.58
N ASP A 385 0.13 -20.00 3.33
CA ASP A 385 0.23 -21.32 2.72
C ASP A 385 1.55 -21.46 1.97
N ASP A 386 2.14 -22.63 2.00
CA ASP A 386 3.40 -22.99 1.31
C ASP A 386 4.51 -21.91 1.34
N SER A 387 4.58 -21.15 2.44
CA SER A 387 5.41 -19.95 2.58
C SER A 387 6.39 -20.06 3.75
N THR A 388 7.50 -19.34 3.66
CA THR A 388 8.52 -19.27 4.71
C THR A 388 8.63 -17.86 5.26
N LEU A 389 8.38 -17.70 6.56
CA LEU A 389 8.58 -16.46 7.29
C LEU A 389 9.65 -16.69 8.37
N SER A 390 10.81 -16.06 8.23
CA SER A 390 11.94 -16.30 9.14
C SER A 390 12.73 -15.02 9.44
N GLY A 391 13.17 -14.89 10.69
CA GLY A 391 14.02 -13.78 11.10
C GLY A 391 13.36 -12.41 10.96
N ASN A 392 12.07 -12.31 11.24
CA ASN A 392 11.30 -11.06 11.15
C ASN A 392 10.99 -10.51 12.56
N PRO A 393 11.92 -9.83 13.23
CA PRO A 393 11.72 -9.40 14.61
C PRO A 393 10.68 -8.28 14.74
N SER A 394 9.83 -8.41 15.75
CA SER A 394 8.93 -7.38 16.24
C SER A 394 9.51 -6.73 17.48
N GLY A 395 9.50 -5.39 17.55
CA GLY A 395 10.13 -4.66 18.65
C GLY A 395 9.36 -4.70 19.97
N ALA A 396 8.03 -4.84 19.93
CA ALA A 396 7.18 -4.75 21.11
C ALA A 396 6.19 -5.90 21.24
N PHE A 397 5.49 -6.30 20.20
CA PHE A 397 4.43 -7.31 20.29
C PHE A 397 4.27 -8.15 19.03
N GLN A 398 3.88 -9.40 19.23
CA GLN A 398 3.48 -10.37 18.20
C GLN A 398 2.70 -11.50 18.87
N ASN A 399 1.86 -12.21 18.15
CA ASN A 399 1.19 -13.41 18.65
C ASN A 399 1.62 -14.70 17.93
N ALA A 400 2.37 -14.56 16.83
CA ALA A 400 3.20 -15.61 16.26
C ALA A 400 4.54 -15.00 15.84
N PRO A 401 5.63 -15.78 15.61
CA PRO A 401 6.92 -15.22 15.23
C PRO A 401 6.83 -14.29 14.00
N GLY A 402 7.14 -13.01 14.18
CA GLY A 402 7.06 -12.00 13.14
C GLY A 402 5.65 -11.57 12.72
N ILE A 403 4.60 -12.10 13.34
CA ILE A 403 3.21 -11.81 12.97
C ILE A 403 2.45 -11.25 14.16
N PHE A 404 1.67 -10.22 13.93
CA PHE A 404 0.59 -9.80 14.79
C PHE A 404 -0.73 -9.95 14.03
N ASP A 405 -1.60 -10.80 14.53
CA ASP A 405 -2.95 -11.06 14.03
C ASP A 405 -3.97 -10.77 15.13
N GLU A 406 -4.68 -9.66 15.06
CA GLU A 406 -5.62 -9.24 16.11
C GLU A 406 -6.82 -10.19 16.22
N VAL A 407 -7.24 -10.78 15.14
CA VAL A 407 -8.47 -11.59 15.12
C VAL A 407 -8.22 -13.01 15.63
N ASN A 408 -6.97 -13.43 15.83
CA ASN A 408 -6.60 -14.85 15.92
C ASN A 408 -7.32 -15.68 14.81
N SER A 409 -7.63 -15.01 13.73
CA SER A 409 -8.03 -15.64 12.51
C SER A 409 -6.82 -16.43 12.11
N VAL A 410 -6.87 -17.59 12.48
CA VAL A 410 -5.99 -18.66 12.16
C VAL A 410 -4.97 -18.20 11.15
N VAL A 411 -3.71 -18.11 11.53
CA VAL A 411 -2.69 -18.73 10.71
C VAL A 411 -3.25 -20.12 10.43
N THR A 412 -4.19 -20.22 9.52
CA THR A 412 -4.79 -21.45 9.06
C THR A 412 -3.80 -22.06 8.16
N GLN A 413 -3.14 -22.95 8.71
CA GLN A 413 -2.01 -23.73 8.38
C GLN A 413 -0.72 -22.98 8.75
N PRO A 414 -0.38 -22.96 10.05
CA PRO A 414 1.01 -22.96 10.34
C PRO A 414 1.46 -24.26 9.77
N VAL A 415 2.21 -24.20 8.68
CA VAL A 415 3.00 -25.37 8.39
C VAL A 415 2.15 -26.58 8.00
N GLU A 416 1.35 -26.46 6.96
CA GLU A 416 1.30 -27.59 6.06
C GLU A 416 2.72 -27.84 5.55
N ALA A 417 3.01 -29.06 5.12
CA ALA A 417 4.35 -29.43 4.68
C ALA A 417 4.86 -28.41 3.65
N GLY A 418 5.74 -27.49 4.04
CA GLY A 418 6.22 -26.41 3.18
C GLY A 418 6.27 -25.03 3.84
N SER A 419 5.34 -24.69 4.74
CA SER A 419 5.38 -23.38 5.42
C SER A 419 6.21 -23.42 6.71
N ALA A 420 7.00 -22.40 6.96
CA ALA A 420 7.76 -22.25 8.19
C ALA A 420 7.68 -20.80 8.70
N VAL A 421 7.30 -20.66 9.96
CA VAL A 421 7.27 -19.37 10.68
C VAL A 421 8.22 -19.46 11.85
N SER A 422 9.28 -18.63 11.86
CA SER A 422 10.32 -18.66 12.90
C SER A 422 10.89 -17.28 13.23
#